data_045405ce4879b87a0669e7eb91bc1d12
#
_entry.id   045405ce4879b87a0669e7eb91bc1d12
#
_cell.length_a   1.000
_cell.length_b   1.000
_cell.length_c   1.000
_cell.angle_alpha   90.00
_cell.angle_beta   90.00
_cell.angle_gamma   90.00
#
_symmetry.space_group_name_H-M   'P 1'
#
loop_
_entity.id
_entity.type
_entity.pdbx_description
1 polymer ?
#
loop_
_entity_poly.entity_id
_entity_poly.type
_entity_poly.pdbx_seq_one_letter_code
_entity_poly.pdbx_strand_id
1 'polypeptide(L)'
;MPFCGQFAGPRLRAVAKRKRRCLPAPDPDDVLARLRSADADTRIKALHAVCPCGAGFVLFERLRGEIKRLQKDPDPRVREMALHVERDACEIEAVEAGLDRAAEQGWRYSDADWVRTHRRRQASRYWLPL
;
A
#
# COMPACT_ATOMS: atom_id res chain seq x y z
N MET A 1 -42.05 -33.97 -17.45
CA MET A 1 -42.42 -32.56 -17.17
C MET A 1 -41.16 -31.76 -17.10
N PRO A 2 -40.88 -30.93 -18.09
CA PRO A 2 -39.69 -30.08 -18.01
C PRO A 2 -39.98 -28.99 -16.98
N PHE A 3 -39.24 -29.01 -15.89
CA PHE A 3 -39.18 -27.87 -14.98
C PHE A 3 -38.37 -26.75 -15.67
N CYS A 4 -39.07 -25.88 -16.35
CA CYS A 4 -38.53 -24.58 -16.68
C CYS A 4 -38.59 -23.69 -15.45
N GLY A 5 -37.77 -23.99 -14.48
CA GLY A 5 -37.49 -23.06 -13.41
C GLY A 5 -36.59 -21.95 -13.94
N GLN A 6 -37.21 -20.91 -14.46
CA GLN A 6 -36.51 -19.66 -14.65
C GLN A 6 -36.17 -19.11 -13.28
N PHE A 7 -35.05 -19.54 -12.71
CA PHE A 7 -34.42 -18.76 -11.66
C PHE A 7 -33.89 -17.47 -12.33
N ALA A 8 -34.75 -16.46 -12.35
CA ALA A 8 -34.31 -15.10 -12.47
C ALA A 8 -33.51 -14.79 -11.19
N GLY A 9 -32.27 -15.26 -11.16
CA GLY A 9 -31.33 -14.83 -10.16
C GLY A 9 -31.30 -13.30 -10.11
N PRO A 10 -31.09 -12.70 -8.94
CA PRO A 10 -31.01 -11.27 -8.86
C PRO A 10 -29.98 -10.81 -9.88
N ARG A 11 -30.42 -9.99 -10.85
CA ARG A 11 -29.51 -9.35 -11.77
C ARG A 11 -28.50 -8.63 -10.89
N LEU A 12 -27.32 -9.23 -10.74
CA LEU A 12 -26.18 -8.53 -10.18
C LEU A 12 -26.07 -7.25 -11.00
N ARG A 13 -26.57 -6.17 -10.44
CA ARG A 13 -26.33 -4.84 -11.04
C ARG A 13 -24.85 -4.81 -11.22
N ALA A 14 -24.40 -4.77 -12.48
CA ALA A 14 -23.02 -4.54 -12.78
C ALA A 14 -22.66 -3.27 -12.01
N VAL A 15 -21.98 -3.47 -10.90
CA VAL A 15 -21.39 -2.35 -10.15
C VAL A 15 -20.48 -1.74 -11.16
N ALA A 16 -20.91 -0.61 -11.70
CA ALA A 16 -20.10 0.13 -12.64
C ALA A 16 -18.73 0.23 -11.98
N LYS A 17 -17.73 -0.44 -12.56
CA LYS A 17 -16.36 -0.35 -12.10
C LYS A 17 -16.07 1.14 -12.14
N ARG A 18 -16.22 1.80 -11.00
CA ARG A 18 -15.78 3.19 -10.89
C ARG A 18 -14.35 3.16 -11.36
N LYS A 19 -14.10 3.75 -12.52
CA LYS A 19 -12.73 3.99 -12.96
C LYS A 19 -12.07 4.66 -11.78
N ARG A 20 -11.25 3.90 -11.06
CA ARG A 20 -10.49 4.45 -9.94
C ARG A 20 -9.65 5.53 -10.58
N ARG A 21 -10.02 6.77 -10.36
CA ARG A 21 -9.20 7.89 -10.80
C ARG A 21 -7.85 7.66 -10.16
N CYS A 22 -6.84 7.46 -10.98
CA CYS A 22 -5.48 7.49 -10.48
C CYS A 22 -5.28 8.88 -9.87
N LEU A 23 -5.29 8.93 -8.56
CA LEU A 23 -4.93 10.16 -7.87
C LEU A 23 -3.45 10.43 -8.17
N PRO A 24 -3.08 11.67 -8.45
CA PRO A 24 -1.68 12.00 -8.58
C PRO A 24 -0.93 11.59 -7.31
N ALA A 25 0.28 11.06 -7.47
CA ALA A 25 1.12 10.74 -6.31
C ALA A 25 1.28 11.99 -5.44
N PRO A 26 1.14 11.87 -4.11
CA PRO A 26 1.39 13.01 -3.25
C PRO A 26 2.84 13.47 -3.44
N ASP A 27 3.03 14.80 -3.47
CA ASP A 27 4.36 15.38 -3.54
C ASP A 27 5.18 14.95 -2.30
N PRO A 28 6.36 14.34 -2.47
CA PRO A 28 7.20 13.94 -1.34
C PRO A 28 7.55 15.10 -0.41
N ASP A 29 7.72 16.31 -0.92
CA ASP A 29 8.04 17.49 -0.12
C ASP A 29 6.87 17.91 0.74
N ASP A 30 5.63 17.83 0.23
CA ASP A 30 4.42 18.09 1.00
C ASP A 30 4.24 17.05 2.11
N VAL A 31 4.46 15.78 1.81
CA VAL A 31 4.37 14.70 2.81
C VAL A 31 5.44 14.89 3.88
N LEU A 32 6.66 15.21 3.49
CA LEU A 32 7.75 15.48 4.43
C LEU A 32 7.40 16.65 5.37
N ALA A 33 6.84 17.73 4.84
CA ALA A 33 6.41 18.88 5.63
C ALA A 33 5.35 18.48 6.68
N ARG A 34 4.41 17.61 6.30
CA ARG A 34 3.38 17.09 7.21
C ARG A 34 3.96 16.14 8.26
N LEU A 35 4.93 15.32 7.90
CA LEU A 35 5.64 14.46 8.85
C LEU A 35 6.41 15.27 9.90
N ARG A 36 6.79 16.50 9.56
CA ARG A 36 7.47 17.45 10.45
C ARG A 36 6.54 18.47 11.10
N SER A 37 5.23 18.36 10.88
CA SER A 37 4.23 19.23 11.49
C SER A 37 4.30 19.17 13.02
N ALA A 38 4.04 20.30 13.68
CA ALA A 38 3.88 20.36 15.12
C ALA A 38 2.63 19.63 15.63
N ASP A 39 1.62 19.45 14.76
CA ASP A 39 0.38 18.75 15.07
C ASP A 39 0.54 17.23 14.91
N ALA A 40 0.31 16.49 16.01
CA ALA A 40 0.44 15.03 16.01
C ALA A 40 -0.56 14.34 15.05
N ASP A 41 -1.77 14.83 14.96
CA ASP A 41 -2.78 14.26 14.06
C ASP A 41 -2.37 14.40 12.58
N THR A 42 -1.75 15.53 12.23
CA THR A 42 -1.19 15.76 10.90
C THR A 42 -0.05 14.78 10.61
N ARG A 43 0.83 14.54 11.58
CA ARG A 43 1.92 13.54 11.45
C ARG A 43 1.37 12.13 11.25
N ILE A 44 0.33 11.75 12.00
CA ILE A 44 -0.32 10.43 11.87
C ILE A 44 -0.95 10.25 10.49
N LYS A 45 -1.66 11.26 10.00
CA LYS A 45 -2.25 11.24 8.64
C LYS A 45 -1.18 11.12 7.55
N ALA A 46 -0.06 11.81 7.71
CA ALA A 46 1.05 11.71 6.79
C ALA A 46 1.70 10.31 6.81
N LEU A 47 1.84 9.70 7.98
CA LEU A 47 2.30 8.31 8.10
C LEU A 47 1.36 7.32 7.42
N HIS A 48 0.05 7.49 7.55
CA HIS A 48 -0.93 6.69 6.81
C HIS A 48 -0.76 6.84 5.28
N ALA A 49 -0.49 8.04 4.80
CA ALA A 49 -0.29 8.29 3.39
C ALA A 49 0.99 7.63 2.84
N VAL A 50 2.00 7.43 3.67
CA VAL A 50 3.30 6.84 3.32
C VAL A 50 3.32 5.32 3.51
N CYS A 51 2.37 4.76 4.26
CA CYS A 51 2.35 3.33 4.54
C CYS A 51 2.33 2.50 3.26
N PRO A 52 3.25 1.53 3.10
CA PRO A 52 3.30 0.68 1.90
C PRO A 52 2.02 -0.10 1.64
N CYS A 53 1.22 -0.36 2.66
CA CYS A 53 -0.08 -1.03 2.53
C CYS A 53 -1.09 -0.24 1.68
N GLY A 54 -0.95 1.08 1.58
CA GLY A 54 -1.84 1.96 0.82
C GLY A 54 -1.18 2.67 -0.35
N ALA A 55 0.04 3.15 -0.20
CA ALA A 55 0.72 4.06 -1.12
C ALA A 55 1.84 3.41 -1.96
N GLY A 56 2.23 2.17 -1.64
CA GLY A 56 3.36 1.51 -2.28
C GLY A 56 4.72 1.96 -1.72
N PHE A 57 5.78 1.35 -2.26
CA PHE A 57 7.11 1.46 -1.67
C PHE A 57 7.89 2.73 -2.01
N VAL A 58 7.59 3.36 -3.14
CA VAL A 58 8.43 4.46 -3.65
C VAL A 58 8.49 5.63 -2.68
N LEU A 59 7.34 6.02 -2.17
CA LEU A 59 7.24 7.12 -1.21
C LEU A 59 7.84 6.73 0.15
N PHE A 60 7.62 5.49 0.57
CA PHE A 60 8.21 4.94 1.80
C PHE A 60 9.74 4.95 1.75
N GLU A 61 10.34 4.43 0.70
CA GLU A 61 11.80 4.38 0.54
C GLU A 61 12.41 5.78 0.61
N ARG A 62 11.76 6.73 -0.03
CA ARG A 62 12.23 8.12 -0.07
C ARG A 62 12.19 8.80 1.29
N LEU A 63 11.20 8.45 2.12
CA LEU A 63 10.95 9.06 3.42
C LEU A 63 11.31 8.15 4.60
N ARG A 64 11.94 7.03 4.35
CA ARG A 64 12.28 6.02 5.37
C ARG A 64 13.06 6.59 6.56
N GLY A 65 14.01 7.46 6.30
CA GLY A 65 14.78 8.12 7.36
C GLY A 65 13.92 8.96 8.29
N GLU A 66 12.94 9.67 7.74
CA GLU A 66 12.01 10.49 8.52
C GLU A 66 11.02 9.63 9.30
N ILE A 67 10.54 8.53 8.71
CA ILE A 67 9.67 7.57 9.40
C ILE A 67 10.43 6.95 10.59
N LYS A 68 11.70 6.63 10.41
CA LYS A 68 12.57 6.13 11.50
C LYS A 68 12.71 7.13 12.63
N ARG A 69 12.84 8.40 12.30
CA ARG A 69 12.87 9.48 13.29
C ARG A 69 11.56 9.56 14.10
N LEU A 70 10.43 9.37 13.46
CA LEU A 70 9.11 9.41 14.09
C LEU A 70 8.84 8.20 15.02
N GLN A 71 9.61 7.15 14.95
CA GLN A 71 9.57 6.05 15.93
C GLN A 71 10.02 6.51 17.33
N LYS A 72 10.63 7.67 17.43
CA LYS A 72 11.03 8.33 18.68
C LYS A 72 10.23 9.60 18.96
N ASP A 73 9.10 9.77 18.31
CA ASP A 73 8.24 10.95 18.48
C ASP A 73 7.73 11.06 19.92
N PRO A 74 7.54 12.28 20.46
CA PRO A 74 6.98 12.49 21.80
C PRO A 74 5.57 11.90 21.97
N ASP A 75 4.75 11.92 20.92
CA ASP A 75 3.40 11.36 20.94
C ASP A 75 3.43 9.84 20.73
N PRO A 76 2.90 9.03 21.68
CA PRO A 76 2.90 7.57 21.54
C PRO A 76 2.10 7.08 20.32
N ARG A 77 1.05 7.78 19.91
CA ARG A 77 0.25 7.40 18.74
C ARG A 77 1.06 7.55 17.44
N VAL A 78 1.90 8.56 17.36
CA VAL A 78 2.81 8.77 16.23
C VAL A 78 3.87 7.67 16.20
N ARG A 79 4.46 7.32 17.35
CA ARG A 79 5.42 6.23 17.45
C ARG A 79 4.84 4.89 16.99
N GLU A 80 3.65 4.56 17.45
CA GLU A 80 2.95 3.33 17.06
C GLU A 80 2.68 3.28 15.55
N MET A 81 2.23 4.38 14.98
CA MET A 81 1.98 4.45 13.54
C MET A 81 3.26 4.34 12.73
N ALA A 82 4.34 4.97 13.16
CA ALA A 82 5.64 4.86 12.50
C ALA A 82 6.18 3.42 12.55
N LEU A 83 6.02 2.74 13.67
CA LEU A 83 6.38 1.31 13.81
C LEU A 83 5.52 0.41 12.93
N HIS A 84 4.23 0.71 12.80
CA HIS A 84 3.35 -0.02 11.89
C HIS A 84 3.80 0.10 10.44
N VAL A 85 4.11 1.31 10.00
CA VAL A 85 4.62 1.56 8.63
C VAL A 85 5.90 0.78 8.36
N GLU A 86 6.84 0.79 9.29
CA GLU A 86 8.11 0.05 9.15
C GLU A 86 7.88 -1.46 9.14
N ARG A 87 6.97 -1.96 9.97
CA ARG A 87 6.62 -3.39 10.01
C ARG A 87 6.02 -3.86 8.69
N ASP A 88 5.06 -3.13 8.16
CA ASP A 88 4.44 -3.45 6.88
C ASP A 88 5.47 -3.47 5.75
N ALA A 89 6.40 -2.52 5.76
CA ALA A 89 7.49 -2.48 4.79
C ALA A 89 8.41 -3.70 4.92
N CYS A 90 8.82 -4.05 6.12
CA CYS A 90 9.68 -5.20 6.37
C CYS A 90 9.01 -6.53 5.97
N GLU A 91 7.72 -6.68 6.24
CA GLU A 91 6.97 -7.88 5.84
C GLU A 91 6.92 -8.03 4.32
N ILE A 92 6.66 -6.96 3.58
CA ILE A 92 6.64 -6.99 2.12
C ILE A 92 8.04 -7.27 1.56
N GLU A 93 9.08 -6.62 2.08
CA GLU A 93 10.47 -6.87 1.69
C GLU A 93 10.90 -8.32 1.96
N ALA A 94 10.51 -8.88 3.10
CA ALA A 94 10.81 -10.26 3.45
C ALA A 94 10.13 -11.28 2.53
N VAL A 95 8.86 -11.03 2.18
CA VAL A 95 8.12 -11.87 1.23
C VAL A 95 8.77 -11.81 -0.14
N GLU A 96 9.14 -10.63 -0.63
CA GLU A 96 9.80 -10.48 -1.92
C GLU A 96 11.17 -11.16 -1.96
N ALA A 97 11.99 -11.00 -0.93
CA ALA A 97 13.28 -11.68 -0.83
C ALA A 97 13.12 -13.21 -0.83
N GLY A 98 12.09 -13.72 -0.17
CA GLY A 98 11.74 -15.14 -0.19
C GLY A 98 11.31 -15.62 -1.57
N LEU A 99 10.52 -14.83 -2.28
CA LEU A 99 10.05 -15.14 -3.62
C LEU A 99 11.19 -15.10 -4.66
N ASP A 100 12.08 -14.15 -4.56
CA ASP A 100 13.25 -14.06 -5.43
C ASP A 100 14.17 -15.28 -5.26
N ARG A 101 14.42 -15.70 -4.00
CA ARG A 101 15.17 -16.95 -3.73
C ARG A 101 14.46 -18.18 -4.27
N ALA A 102 13.14 -18.25 -4.14
CA ALA A 102 12.35 -19.37 -4.68
C ALA A 102 12.42 -19.39 -6.21
N ALA A 103 12.36 -18.25 -6.88
CA ALA A 103 12.49 -18.11 -8.32
C ALA A 103 13.88 -18.55 -8.81
N GLU A 104 14.95 -18.19 -8.11
CA GLU A 104 16.32 -18.67 -8.39
C GLU A 104 16.46 -20.19 -8.28
N GLN A 105 15.68 -20.83 -7.40
CA GLN A 105 15.61 -22.28 -7.22
C GLN A 105 14.67 -22.97 -8.22
N GLY A 106 14.10 -22.25 -9.17
CA GLY A 106 13.18 -22.79 -10.18
C GLY A 106 11.72 -22.94 -9.73
N TRP A 107 11.38 -22.39 -8.58
CA TRP A 107 9.99 -22.35 -8.11
C TRP A 107 9.19 -21.31 -8.90
N ARG A 108 8.17 -21.80 -9.60
CA ARG A 108 7.13 -20.91 -10.16
C ARG A 108 5.99 -20.85 -9.17
N TYR A 109 5.95 -19.81 -8.38
CA TYR A 109 4.91 -19.65 -7.39
C TYR A 109 3.91 -18.57 -7.82
N SER A 110 2.63 -18.93 -7.84
CA SER A 110 1.54 -18.00 -8.16
C SER A 110 1.47 -16.80 -7.20
N ASP A 111 1.97 -17.00 -5.97
CA ASP A 111 2.00 -15.94 -4.97
C ASP A 111 3.06 -14.87 -5.26
N ALA A 112 4.15 -15.23 -5.96
CA ALA A 112 5.12 -14.25 -6.45
C ALA A 112 4.47 -13.24 -7.40
N ASP A 113 3.64 -13.76 -8.29
CA ASP A 113 2.88 -12.93 -9.22
C ASP A 113 1.82 -12.10 -8.50
N TRP A 114 1.22 -12.65 -7.44
CA TRP A 114 0.28 -11.90 -6.61
C TRP A 114 0.93 -10.70 -5.91
N VAL A 115 2.09 -10.90 -5.28
CA VAL A 115 2.82 -9.81 -4.61
C VAL A 115 3.29 -8.76 -5.61
N ARG A 116 3.84 -9.16 -6.75
CA ARG A 116 4.25 -8.25 -7.82
C ARG A 116 3.06 -7.48 -8.38
N THR A 117 1.93 -8.17 -8.59
CA THR A 117 0.70 -7.55 -9.07
C THR A 117 0.12 -6.60 -8.04
N HIS A 118 0.17 -6.96 -6.76
CA HIS A 118 -0.31 -6.13 -5.67
C HIS A 118 0.54 -4.87 -5.51
N ARG A 119 1.86 -5.00 -5.61
CA ARG A 119 2.79 -3.86 -5.64
C ARG A 119 2.52 -2.94 -6.83
N ARG A 120 2.32 -3.48 -8.01
CA ARG A 120 1.98 -2.70 -9.20
C ARG A 120 0.63 -2.01 -9.06
N ARG A 121 -0.37 -2.67 -8.47
CA ARG A 121 -1.68 -2.07 -8.21
C ARG A 121 -1.61 -0.93 -7.19
N GLN A 122 -0.75 -1.04 -6.20
CA GLN A 122 -0.52 0.03 -5.24
C GLN A 122 0.26 1.18 -5.87
N ALA A 123 1.27 0.89 -6.65
CA ALA A 123 2.00 1.90 -7.43
C ALA A 123 1.10 2.62 -8.45
N SER A 124 0.12 1.91 -9.01
CA SER A 124 -0.83 2.49 -9.98
C SER A 124 -1.94 3.35 -9.33
N ARG A 125 -2.09 3.34 -8.02
CA ARG A 125 -2.98 4.27 -7.32
C ARG A 125 -2.49 5.71 -7.40
N TYR A 126 -1.20 5.86 -7.50
CA TYR A 126 -0.53 7.14 -7.63
C TYR A 126 0.18 7.13 -8.99
N TRP A 127 -0.15 8.09 -9.81
CA TRP A 127 0.59 8.28 -11.04
C TRP A 127 1.98 8.79 -10.70
N LEU A 128 2.93 7.86 -10.63
CA LEU A 128 4.33 8.20 -10.47
C LEU A 128 4.94 8.31 -11.86
N PRO A 129 5.45 9.48 -12.27
CA PRO A 129 6.29 9.54 -13.44
C PRO A 129 7.51 8.65 -13.20
N LEU A 130 7.64 7.65 -14.04
CA LEU A 130 8.83 6.83 -14.08
C LEU A 130 10.04 7.68 -14.47
#